data_541da7091afb20ecc3d9598b057d879f
#
_entry.id   541da7091afb20ecc3d9598b057d879f
#
_cell.length_a   1.000
_cell.length_b   1.000
_cell.length_c   1.000
_cell.angle_alpha   90.00
_cell.angle_beta   90.00
_cell.angle_gamma   90.00
#
_symmetry.space_group_name_H-M   'P 1'
#
loop_
_entity.id
_entity.type
_entity.pdbx_description
1 polymer ?
#
loop_
_entity_poly.entity_id
_entity_poly.type
_entity_poly.pdbx_seq_one_letter_code
_entity_poly.pdbx_strand_id
1 'polypeptide(L)'
;MKNWKQYLPDILAVLLFAVISFAYFFPADIDGKVLYRHDSSAGRGMGLESSEYYDRTGEVTRWTGSVFCGMPTYQITPRYKSLTALTDVVDIYHLGLPENVWFLFVYLLGFYIMLRAFNFKTYLAALGSVVWAFSSYFLIIIAAGHLWKVMALAYLPPMIGGIVLAYRGKYLWGLFVTSLFTAFEIYANHVQMT
;
A
#
# COMPACT_ATOMS: atom_id res chain seq x y z
N MET A 1 -5.10 29.82 -18.37
CA MET A 1 -5.67 28.92 -17.34
C MET A 1 -5.77 27.52 -17.93
N LYS A 2 -5.07 26.52 -17.35
CA LYS A 2 -5.22 25.11 -17.79
C LYS A 2 -6.68 24.70 -17.59
N ASN A 3 -7.30 24.16 -18.63
CA ASN A 3 -8.71 23.76 -18.59
C ASN A 3 -8.82 22.51 -17.68
N TRP A 4 -9.42 22.66 -16.49
CA TRP A 4 -9.59 21.57 -15.51
C TRP A 4 -10.32 20.35 -16.10
N LYS A 5 -11.14 20.57 -17.16
CA LYS A 5 -11.86 19.50 -17.86
C LYS A 5 -10.94 18.41 -18.44
N GLN A 6 -9.67 18.73 -18.70
CA GLN A 6 -8.71 17.74 -19.18
C GLN A 6 -8.37 16.65 -18.14
N TYR A 7 -8.54 16.96 -16.84
CA TYR A 7 -8.29 16.02 -15.74
C TYR A 7 -9.53 15.24 -15.32
N LEU A 8 -10.71 15.62 -15.82
CA LEU A 8 -11.97 14.97 -15.47
C LEU A 8 -11.96 13.46 -15.71
N PRO A 9 -11.42 12.92 -16.84
CA PRO A 9 -11.36 11.48 -17.05
C PRO A 9 -10.48 10.76 -16.01
N ASP A 10 -9.39 11.39 -15.57
CA ASP A 10 -8.50 10.80 -14.55
C ASP A 10 -9.19 10.81 -13.18
N ILE A 11 -9.90 11.89 -12.83
CA ILE A 11 -10.70 11.97 -11.59
C ILE A 11 -11.79 10.89 -11.57
N LEU A 12 -12.51 10.73 -12.69
CA LEU A 12 -13.54 9.70 -12.82
C LEU A 12 -12.97 8.29 -12.69
N ALA A 13 -11.76 8.03 -13.22
CA ALA A 13 -11.08 6.76 -13.05
C ALA A 13 -10.76 6.46 -11.59
N VAL A 14 -10.25 7.45 -10.84
CA VAL A 14 -9.95 7.30 -9.41
C VAL A 14 -11.24 7.04 -8.59
N LEU A 15 -12.30 7.76 -8.87
CA LEU A 15 -13.62 7.54 -8.24
C LEU A 15 -14.16 6.14 -8.55
N LEU A 16 -14.03 5.70 -9.80
CA LEU A 16 -14.41 4.35 -10.22
C LEU A 16 -13.61 3.27 -9.45
N PHE A 17 -12.32 3.48 -9.23
CA PHE A 17 -11.49 2.55 -8.44
C PHE A 17 -11.96 2.46 -6.99
N ALA A 18 -12.31 3.57 -6.36
CA ALA A 18 -12.89 3.57 -5.03
C ALA A 18 -14.21 2.77 -5.00
N VAL A 19 -15.10 3.02 -5.97
CA VAL A 19 -16.37 2.28 -6.09
C VAL A 19 -16.15 0.79 -6.30
N ILE A 20 -15.24 0.39 -7.20
CA ILE A 20 -14.90 -1.02 -7.43
C ILE A 20 -14.39 -1.68 -6.16
N SER A 21 -13.49 -1.01 -5.44
CA SER A 21 -12.91 -1.53 -4.20
C SER A 21 -13.95 -1.70 -3.09
N PHE A 22 -14.83 -0.73 -2.94
CA PHE A 22 -15.98 -0.85 -2.02
C PHE A 22 -16.91 -1.97 -2.44
N ALA A 23 -17.31 -2.03 -3.70
CA ALA A 23 -18.24 -3.05 -4.19
C ALA A 23 -17.71 -4.47 -3.98
N TYR A 24 -16.39 -4.66 -4.12
CA TYR A 24 -15.76 -5.96 -3.93
C TYR A 24 -15.79 -6.42 -2.47
N PHE A 25 -15.55 -5.52 -1.52
CA PHE A 25 -15.51 -5.84 -0.08
C PHE A 25 -16.82 -5.50 0.66
N PHE A 26 -17.82 -4.97 -0.04
CA PHE A 26 -19.09 -4.48 0.51
C PHE A 26 -19.73 -5.41 1.55
N PRO A 27 -19.88 -6.73 1.31
CA PRO A 27 -20.56 -7.59 2.30
C PRO A 27 -19.76 -7.71 3.60
N ALA A 28 -18.43 -7.74 3.53
CA ALA A 28 -17.57 -7.90 4.69
C ALA A 28 -17.53 -6.63 5.55
N ASP A 29 -17.33 -5.48 4.91
CA ASP A 29 -17.13 -4.21 5.62
C ASP A 29 -18.43 -3.66 6.23
N ILE A 30 -19.60 -3.85 5.58
CA ILE A 30 -20.90 -3.39 6.10
C ILE A 30 -21.42 -4.29 7.23
N ASP A 31 -21.25 -5.61 7.09
CA ASP A 31 -21.63 -6.57 8.12
C ASP A 31 -20.67 -6.54 9.31
N GLY A 32 -19.66 -5.69 9.33
CA GLY A 32 -18.64 -5.62 10.36
C GLY A 32 -17.80 -6.90 10.48
N LYS A 33 -17.74 -7.69 9.41
CA LYS A 33 -16.97 -8.94 9.37
C LYS A 33 -15.49 -8.63 9.18
N VAL A 34 -14.66 -9.24 9.99
CA VAL A 34 -13.21 -9.19 9.86
C VAL A 34 -12.76 -10.36 9.00
N LEU A 35 -12.02 -10.07 7.94
CA LEU A 35 -11.37 -11.13 7.16
C LEU A 35 -10.31 -11.82 8.03
N TYR A 36 -10.51 -13.10 8.30
CA TYR A 36 -9.52 -13.89 9.02
C TYR A 36 -8.29 -14.07 8.11
N ARG A 37 -7.14 -13.60 8.58
CA ARG A 37 -5.86 -13.68 7.89
C ARG A 37 -4.88 -14.45 8.76
N HIS A 38 -4.56 -15.66 8.34
CA HIS A 38 -3.72 -16.58 9.10
C HIS A 38 -2.38 -15.95 9.51
N ASP A 39 -1.66 -15.36 8.55
CA ASP A 39 -0.32 -14.83 8.79
C ASP A 39 -0.33 -13.54 9.63
N SER A 40 -1.35 -12.70 9.47
CA SER A 40 -1.54 -11.54 10.34
C SER A 40 -1.83 -11.94 11.78
N SER A 41 -2.56 -13.03 11.97
CA SER A 41 -2.84 -13.59 13.31
C SER A 41 -1.57 -14.19 13.95
N ALA A 42 -0.82 -14.96 13.17
CA ALA A 42 0.48 -15.51 13.58
C ALA A 42 1.49 -14.40 13.92
N GLY A 43 1.57 -13.36 13.08
CA GLY A 43 2.44 -12.19 13.30
C GLY A 43 2.10 -11.43 14.59
N ARG A 44 0.80 -11.27 14.93
CA ARG A 44 0.38 -10.69 16.21
C ARG A 44 0.84 -11.56 17.39
N GLY A 45 0.68 -12.87 17.31
CA GLY A 45 1.17 -13.79 18.33
C GLY A 45 2.68 -13.71 18.55
N MET A 46 3.45 -13.69 17.46
CA MET A 46 4.91 -13.50 17.52
C MET A 46 5.33 -12.16 18.12
N GLY A 47 4.55 -11.11 17.90
CA GLY A 47 4.81 -9.76 18.40
C GLY A 47 4.32 -9.48 19.82
N LEU A 48 3.63 -10.43 20.47
CA LEU A 48 2.97 -10.21 21.76
C LEU A 48 3.95 -9.79 22.86
N GLU A 49 5.06 -10.50 23.02
CA GLU A 49 6.10 -10.18 24.01
C GLU A 49 6.61 -8.73 23.86
N SER A 50 6.87 -8.30 22.63
CA SER A 50 7.35 -6.93 22.35
C SER A 50 6.28 -5.87 22.65
N SER A 51 5.00 -6.19 22.43
CA SER A 51 3.87 -5.31 22.72
C SER A 51 3.65 -5.19 24.23
N GLU A 52 3.65 -6.31 24.96
CA GLU A 52 3.52 -6.34 26.42
C GLU A 52 4.69 -5.62 27.11
N TYR A 53 5.91 -5.75 26.57
CA TYR A 53 7.06 -5.00 27.10
C TYR A 53 6.84 -3.49 26.93
N TYR A 54 6.41 -3.06 25.76
CA TYR A 54 6.12 -1.65 25.48
C TYR A 54 4.98 -1.11 26.39
N ASP A 55 3.90 -1.86 26.55
CA ASP A 55 2.75 -1.44 27.36
C ASP A 55 3.12 -1.27 28.85
N ARG A 56 4.08 -2.10 29.33
CA ARG A 56 4.56 -2.06 30.70
C ARG A 56 5.60 -0.96 30.96
N THR A 57 6.50 -0.70 29.98
CA THR A 57 7.70 0.14 30.20
C THR A 57 7.66 1.46 29.45
N GLY A 58 6.84 1.58 28.40
CA GLY A 58 6.88 2.69 27.44
C GLY A 58 8.10 2.64 26.49
N GLU A 59 8.95 1.61 26.60
CA GLU A 59 10.17 1.47 25.82
C GLU A 59 10.00 0.44 24.70
N VAL A 60 10.62 0.69 23.54
CA VAL A 60 10.61 -0.22 22.40
C VAL A 60 11.77 -1.19 22.51
N THR A 61 11.48 -2.49 22.70
CA THR A 61 12.49 -3.53 22.58
C THR A 61 12.90 -3.73 21.12
N ARG A 62 14.18 -3.97 20.88
CA ARG A 62 14.73 -4.31 19.55
C ARG A 62 14.97 -5.80 19.37
N TRP A 63 14.69 -6.60 20.40
CA TRP A 63 14.87 -8.03 20.43
C TRP A 63 13.66 -8.70 21.09
N THR A 64 13.29 -9.90 20.60
CA THR A 64 12.30 -10.76 21.23
C THR A 64 12.88 -12.17 21.42
N GLY A 65 12.53 -12.81 22.51
CA GLY A 65 12.83 -14.20 22.78
C GLY A 65 11.74 -15.18 22.35
N SER A 66 10.58 -14.68 21.94
CA SER A 66 9.37 -15.50 21.73
C SER A 66 9.44 -16.44 20.51
N VAL A 67 10.32 -16.17 19.54
CA VAL A 67 10.44 -16.97 18.32
C VAL A 67 11.90 -17.23 17.97
N PHE A 68 12.18 -18.38 17.37
CA PHE A 68 13.50 -18.80 16.85
C PHE A 68 14.64 -18.69 17.86
N CYS A 69 14.37 -18.93 19.16
CA CYS A 69 15.34 -18.74 20.24
C CYS A 69 15.88 -17.30 20.37
N GLY A 70 15.21 -16.35 19.77
CA GLY A 70 15.52 -14.93 19.79
C GLY A 70 15.80 -14.34 18.40
N MET A 71 15.17 -13.19 18.13
CA MET A 71 15.38 -12.46 16.88
C MET A 71 15.12 -10.95 17.04
N PRO A 72 15.67 -10.13 16.12
CA PRO A 72 15.33 -8.71 16.07
C PRO A 72 13.85 -8.45 15.77
N THR A 73 13.26 -7.43 16.42
CA THR A 73 11.82 -7.12 16.31
C THR A 73 11.42 -6.37 15.05
N TYR A 74 12.36 -5.90 14.23
CA TYR A 74 12.08 -5.02 13.09
C TYR A 74 11.17 -5.63 12.01
N GLN A 75 11.10 -6.96 11.91
CA GLN A 75 10.22 -7.67 10.98
C GLN A 75 8.89 -8.14 11.61
N ILE A 76 8.75 -8.07 12.93
CA ILE A 76 7.56 -8.56 13.64
C ILE A 76 6.72 -7.39 14.12
N THR A 77 7.33 -6.47 14.86
CA THR A 77 6.66 -5.31 15.47
C THR A 77 7.50 -4.05 15.30
N PRO A 78 7.68 -3.55 14.05
CA PRO A 78 8.48 -2.34 13.83
C PRO A 78 7.80 -1.12 14.47
N ARG A 79 8.53 -0.42 15.32
CA ARG A 79 8.10 0.84 15.96
C ARG A 79 9.20 1.87 15.75
N TYR A 80 9.18 2.56 14.61
CA TYR A 80 10.15 3.59 14.25
C TYR A 80 9.48 4.95 14.11
N LYS A 81 10.10 5.99 14.67
CA LYS A 81 9.62 7.38 14.51
C LYS A 81 9.59 7.84 13.04
N SER A 82 10.50 7.35 12.23
CA SER A 82 10.54 7.63 10.80
C SER A 82 9.33 7.11 10.04
N LEU A 83 8.75 5.99 10.47
CA LEU A 83 7.53 5.45 9.89
C LEU A 83 6.31 6.31 10.26
N THR A 84 6.22 6.76 11.52
CA THR A 84 5.09 7.59 11.95
C THR A 84 5.03 8.94 11.23
N ALA A 85 6.18 9.51 10.84
CA ALA A 85 6.22 10.76 10.08
C ALA A 85 5.60 10.66 8.67
N LEU A 86 5.49 9.46 8.10
CA LEU A 86 4.89 9.21 6.79
C LEU A 86 3.42 8.77 6.87
N THR A 87 2.92 8.44 8.06
CA THR A 87 1.58 7.87 8.23
C THR A 87 0.49 8.76 7.63
N ASP A 88 0.49 10.06 7.97
CA ASP A 88 -0.54 10.99 7.47
C ASP A 88 -0.54 11.08 5.92
N VAL A 89 0.65 11.04 5.30
CA VAL A 89 0.80 11.10 3.84
C VAL A 89 0.30 9.82 3.20
N VAL A 90 0.59 8.68 3.82
CA VAL A 90 0.10 7.36 3.40
C VAL A 90 -1.43 7.29 3.53
N ASP A 91 -1.99 7.76 4.64
CA ASP A 91 -3.43 7.77 4.87
C ASP A 91 -4.18 8.66 3.86
N ILE A 92 -3.59 9.81 3.47
CA ILE A 92 -4.12 10.62 2.38
C ILE A 92 -4.12 9.83 1.06
N TYR A 93 -3.06 9.09 0.76
CA TYR A 93 -2.99 8.25 -0.45
C TYR A 93 -4.01 7.12 -0.44
N HIS A 94 -4.33 6.59 0.74
CA HIS A 94 -5.36 5.56 0.95
C HIS A 94 -6.79 6.14 0.98
N LEU A 95 -6.96 7.45 0.88
CA LEU A 95 -8.24 8.19 0.98
C LEU A 95 -9.03 7.92 2.28
N GLY A 96 -8.38 7.47 3.34
CA GLY A 96 -9.06 7.09 4.58
C GLY A 96 -10.06 5.93 4.44
N LEU A 97 -9.93 5.12 3.40
CA LEU A 97 -10.79 3.97 3.14
C LEU A 97 -10.57 2.85 4.18
N PRO A 98 -11.58 1.99 4.46
CA PRO A 98 -11.40 0.81 5.29
C PRO A 98 -10.26 -0.09 4.82
N GLU A 99 -9.62 -0.83 5.75
CA GLU A 99 -8.38 -1.58 5.47
C GLU A 99 -8.48 -2.50 4.26
N ASN A 100 -9.54 -3.29 4.14
CA ASN A 100 -9.69 -4.21 3.01
C ASN A 100 -9.89 -3.45 1.69
N VAL A 101 -10.63 -2.35 1.73
CA VAL A 101 -10.99 -1.54 0.57
C VAL A 101 -9.76 -0.81 0.03
N TRP A 102 -8.96 -0.17 0.91
CA TRP A 102 -7.81 0.57 0.42
C TRP A 102 -6.71 -0.33 -0.16
N PHE A 103 -6.55 -1.59 0.26
CA PHE A 103 -5.60 -2.51 -0.37
C PHE A 103 -5.87 -2.70 -1.86
N LEU A 104 -7.12 -2.94 -2.24
CA LEU A 104 -7.48 -3.07 -3.64
C LEU A 104 -7.40 -1.73 -4.37
N PHE A 105 -7.83 -0.66 -3.71
CA PHE A 105 -7.77 0.69 -4.26
C PHE A 105 -6.35 1.12 -4.62
N VAL A 106 -5.35 0.90 -3.74
CA VAL A 106 -3.97 1.29 -4.04
C VAL A 106 -3.32 0.42 -5.13
N TYR A 107 -3.75 -0.84 -5.29
CA TYR A 107 -3.36 -1.64 -6.44
C TYR A 107 -3.85 -1.03 -7.74
N LEU A 108 -5.14 -0.68 -7.80
CA LEU A 108 -5.74 -0.02 -8.96
C LEU A 108 -5.05 1.31 -9.26
N LEU A 109 -4.93 2.16 -8.26
CA LEU A 109 -4.36 3.51 -8.38
C LEU A 109 -2.87 3.47 -8.74
N GLY A 110 -2.08 2.62 -8.08
CA GLY A 110 -0.64 2.52 -8.32
C GLY A 110 -0.32 2.10 -9.75
N PHE A 111 -0.99 1.07 -10.25
CA PHE A 111 -0.79 0.63 -11.64
C PHE A 111 -1.31 1.66 -12.66
N TYR A 112 -2.41 2.33 -12.34
CA TYR A 112 -2.93 3.44 -13.13
C TYR A 112 -1.92 4.58 -13.28
N ILE A 113 -1.31 5.03 -12.19
CA ILE A 113 -0.28 6.08 -12.21
C ILE A 113 0.87 5.66 -13.13
N MET A 114 1.34 4.43 -13.04
CA MET A 114 2.38 3.90 -13.92
C MET A 114 1.96 3.95 -15.39
N LEU A 115 0.80 3.42 -15.75
CA LEU A 115 0.34 3.41 -17.14
C LEU A 115 0.12 4.83 -17.68
N ARG A 116 -0.33 5.78 -16.85
CA ARG A 116 -0.42 7.20 -17.24
C ARG A 116 0.97 7.81 -17.46
N ALA A 117 1.96 7.43 -16.66
CA ALA A 117 3.35 7.82 -16.87
C ALA A 117 3.91 7.26 -18.20
N PHE A 118 3.46 6.09 -18.62
CA PHE A 118 3.74 5.50 -19.95
C PHE A 118 2.94 6.14 -21.11
N ASN A 119 2.14 7.17 -20.85
CA ASN A 119 1.27 7.86 -21.82
C ASN A 119 0.11 7.01 -22.37
N PHE A 120 -0.31 5.97 -21.69
CA PHE A 120 -1.55 5.29 -22.06
C PHE A 120 -2.74 6.23 -21.91
N LYS A 121 -3.73 6.12 -22.78
CA LYS A 121 -4.99 6.83 -22.65
C LYS A 121 -5.70 6.40 -21.37
N THR A 122 -6.43 7.33 -20.73
CA THR A 122 -7.11 7.12 -19.44
C THR A 122 -7.90 5.82 -19.37
N TYR A 123 -8.72 5.52 -20.38
CA TYR A 123 -9.55 4.32 -20.39
C TYR A 123 -8.74 3.02 -20.50
N LEU A 124 -7.63 3.02 -21.27
CA LEU A 124 -6.73 1.86 -21.35
C LEU A 124 -5.94 1.67 -20.06
N ALA A 125 -5.51 2.77 -19.44
CA ALA A 125 -4.84 2.74 -18.15
C ALA A 125 -5.78 2.21 -17.06
N ALA A 126 -7.05 2.66 -17.05
CA ALA A 126 -8.05 2.18 -16.11
C ALA A 126 -8.35 0.68 -16.30
N LEU A 127 -8.56 0.24 -17.54
CA LEU A 127 -8.78 -1.18 -17.85
C LEU A 127 -7.57 -2.04 -17.43
N GLY A 128 -6.35 -1.62 -17.80
CA GLY A 128 -5.12 -2.31 -17.41
C GLY A 128 -4.95 -2.42 -15.90
N SER A 129 -5.33 -1.37 -15.16
CA SER A 129 -5.29 -1.37 -13.70
C SER A 129 -6.26 -2.38 -13.10
N VAL A 130 -7.47 -2.48 -13.65
CA VAL A 130 -8.46 -3.48 -13.20
C VAL A 130 -7.92 -4.89 -13.46
N VAL A 131 -7.45 -5.17 -14.67
CA VAL A 131 -6.89 -6.50 -15.02
C VAL A 131 -5.73 -6.87 -14.10
N TRP A 132 -4.84 -5.92 -13.81
CA TRP A 132 -3.69 -6.16 -12.94
C TRP A 132 -4.10 -6.37 -11.49
N ALA A 133 -4.93 -5.49 -10.92
CA ALA A 133 -5.33 -5.54 -9.51
C ALA A 133 -6.17 -6.78 -9.16
N PHE A 134 -6.97 -7.27 -10.12
CA PHE A 134 -7.75 -8.50 -9.97
C PHE A 134 -7.00 -9.78 -10.37
N SER A 135 -5.69 -9.70 -10.60
CA SER A 135 -4.88 -10.91 -10.71
C SER A 135 -5.00 -11.74 -9.42
N SER A 136 -5.17 -13.04 -9.57
CA SER A 136 -5.37 -13.97 -8.44
C SER A 136 -4.29 -13.87 -7.38
N TYR A 137 -3.05 -13.60 -7.79
CA TYR A 137 -1.93 -13.45 -6.87
C TYR A 137 -2.16 -12.34 -5.82
N PHE A 138 -2.62 -11.17 -6.23
CA PHE A 138 -2.84 -10.04 -5.31
C PHE A 138 -3.98 -10.31 -4.32
N LEU A 139 -5.05 -10.94 -4.79
CA LEU A 139 -6.17 -11.33 -3.92
C LEU A 139 -5.76 -12.41 -2.91
N ILE A 140 -4.95 -13.38 -3.35
CA ILE A 140 -4.43 -14.44 -2.49
C ILE A 140 -3.54 -13.88 -1.37
N ILE A 141 -2.63 -12.94 -1.66
CA ILE A 141 -1.74 -12.37 -0.63
C ILE A 141 -2.49 -11.46 0.36
N ILE A 142 -3.56 -10.78 -0.08
CA ILE A 142 -4.45 -10.06 0.83
C ILE A 142 -5.16 -11.04 1.77
N ALA A 143 -5.70 -12.12 1.23
CA ALA A 143 -6.39 -13.15 2.00
C ALA A 143 -5.46 -13.89 2.98
N ALA A 144 -4.22 -14.15 2.58
CA ALA A 144 -3.20 -14.76 3.44
C ALA A 144 -2.76 -13.84 4.58
N GLY A 145 -2.82 -12.52 4.39
CA GLY A 145 -2.43 -11.55 5.42
C GLY A 145 -1.00 -11.05 5.33
N HIS A 146 -0.35 -11.18 4.17
CA HIS A 146 0.97 -10.61 3.90
C HIS A 146 0.89 -9.10 3.62
N LEU A 147 0.40 -8.31 4.60
CA LEU A 147 0.00 -6.91 4.40
C LEU A 147 1.15 -6.00 3.98
N TRP A 148 2.35 -6.19 4.52
CA TRP A 148 3.52 -5.42 4.11
C TRP A 148 3.90 -5.67 2.65
N LYS A 149 3.77 -6.92 2.21
CA LYS A 149 3.97 -7.30 0.81
C LYS A 149 2.89 -6.71 -0.10
N VAL A 150 1.64 -6.65 0.38
CA VAL A 150 0.54 -5.98 -0.32
C VAL A 150 0.89 -4.51 -0.58
N MET A 151 1.36 -3.79 0.44
CA MET A 151 1.76 -2.39 0.32
C MET A 151 2.93 -2.21 -0.65
N ALA A 152 4.00 -2.98 -0.50
CA ALA A 152 5.17 -2.89 -1.38
C ALA A 152 4.78 -3.11 -2.85
N LEU A 153 4.00 -4.14 -3.15
CA LEU A 153 3.52 -4.40 -4.51
C LEU A 153 2.59 -3.31 -5.06
N ALA A 154 1.90 -2.56 -4.20
CA ALA A 154 1.05 -1.43 -4.63
C ALA A 154 1.87 -0.18 -4.95
N TYR A 155 3.00 0.03 -4.26
CA TYR A 155 3.82 1.24 -4.40
C TYR A 155 4.90 1.11 -5.48
N LEU A 156 5.31 -0.10 -5.81
CA LEU A 156 6.31 -0.37 -6.86
C LEU A 156 5.92 0.17 -8.25
N PRO A 157 4.71 -0.06 -8.79
CA PRO A 157 4.34 0.45 -10.10
C PRO A 157 4.44 1.97 -10.23
N PRO A 158 3.88 2.79 -9.33
CA PRO A 158 4.00 4.24 -9.46
C PRO A 158 5.44 4.74 -9.29
N MET A 159 6.29 4.08 -8.50
CA MET A 159 7.72 4.38 -8.43
C MET A 159 8.37 4.21 -9.80
N ILE A 160 8.12 3.10 -10.49
CA ILE A 160 8.58 2.87 -11.87
C ILE A 160 8.04 3.95 -12.81
N GLY A 161 6.77 4.33 -12.66
CA GLY A 161 6.16 5.43 -13.40
C GLY A 161 6.92 6.75 -13.23
N GLY A 162 7.35 7.06 -12.01
CA GLY A 162 8.17 8.24 -11.72
C GLY A 162 9.52 8.22 -12.43
N ILE A 163 10.21 7.09 -12.43
CA ILE A 163 11.48 6.90 -13.17
C ILE A 163 11.25 7.16 -14.67
N VAL A 164 10.21 6.60 -15.25
CA VAL A 164 9.87 6.79 -16.66
C VAL A 164 9.56 8.26 -16.98
N LEU A 165 8.88 8.98 -16.08
CA LEU A 165 8.65 10.42 -16.24
C LEU A 165 9.96 11.19 -16.29
N ALA A 166 10.93 10.86 -15.44
CA ALA A 166 12.27 11.47 -15.46
C ALA A 166 12.99 11.23 -16.79
N TYR A 167 13.03 9.97 -17.27
CA TYR A 167 13.61 9.64 -18.58
C TYR A 167 12.92 10.33 -19.77
N ARG A 168 11.66 10.73 -19.61
CA ARG A 168 10.91 11.52 -20.59
C ARG A 168 11.08 13.02 -20.45
N GLY A 169 12.06 13.47 -19.67
CA GLY A 169 12.37 14.89 -19.48
C GLY A 169 11.45 15.62 -18.52
N LYS A 170 10.50 14.92 -17.86
CA LYS A 170 9.62 15.51 -16.85
C LYS A 170 10.26 15.40 -15.45
N TYR A 171 11.46 15.95 -15.30
CA TYR A 171 12.32 15.73 -14.14
C TYR A 171 11.68 16.03 -12.79
N LEU A 172 10.96 17.15 -12.65
CA LEU A 172 10.32 17.52 -11.38
C LEU A 172 9.23 16.52 -10.98
N TRP A 173 8.39 16.12 -11.94
CA TRP A 173 7.36 15.12 -11.68
C TRP A 173 7.95 13.75 -11.45
N GLY A 174 8.97 13.39 -12.22
CA GLY A 174 9.71 12.14 -12.04
C GLY A 174 10.35 12.06 -10.65
N LEU A 175 11.05 13.12 -10.23
CA LEU A 175 11.64 13.22 -8.90
C LEU A 175 10.58 13.08 -7.81
N PHE A 176 9.50 13.88 -7.88
CA PHE A 176 8.44 13.86 -6.87
C PHE A 176 7.81 12.47 -6.73
N VAL A 177 7.36 11.88 -7.84
CA VAL A 177 6.68 10.57 -7.82
C VAL A 177 7.64 9.47 -7.35
N THR A 178 8.87 9.42 -7.89
CA THR A 178 9.84 8.40 -7.48
C THR A 178 10.17 8.51 -5.99
N SER A 179 10.48 9.73 -5.50
CA SER A 179 10.84 9.92 -4.08
C SER A 179 9.69 9.56 -3.14
N LEU A 180 8.46 9.98 -3.49
CA LEU A 180 7.28 9.69 -2.69
C LEU A 180 7.03 8.19 -2.57
N PHE A 181 7.03 7.47 -3.69
CA PHE A 181 6.74 6.04 -3.68
C PHE A 181 7.91 5.19 -3.18
N THR A 182 9.16 5.66 -3.31
CA THR A 182 10.30 5.06 -2.60
C THR A 182 10.14 5.19 -1.08
N ALA A 183 9.69 6.36 -0.59
CA ALA A 183 9.39 6.53 0.82
C ALA A 183 8.26 5.61 1.29
N PHE A 184 7.23 5.40 0.48
CA PHE A 184 6.14 4.45 0.77
C PHE A 184 6.62 2.99 0.76
N GLU A 185 7.54 2.62 -0.13
CA GLU A 185 8.19 1.31 -0.13
C GLU A 185 8.95 1.05 1.18
N ILE A 186 9.74 2.03 1.63
CA ILE A 186 10.44 1.93 2.90
C ILE A 186 9.43 1.85 4.07
N TYR A 187 8.35 2.62 4.01
CA TYR A 187 7.26 2.57 4.98
C TYR A 187 6.61 1.18 5.05
N ALA A 188 6.43 0.51 3.91
CA ALA A 188 5.87 -0.83 3.85
C ALA A 188 6.71 -1.88 4.61
N ASN A 189 7.97 -1.58 4.91
CA ASN A 189 8.89 -2.42 5.70
C ASN A 189 9.02 -3.88 5.21
N HIS A 190 8.87 -4.10 3.91
CA HIS A 190 9.01 -5.42 3.32
C HIS A 190 10.39 -5.59 2.69
N VAL A 191 11.41 -5.81 3.53
CA VAL A 191 12.85 -5.82 3.20
C VAL A 191 13.22 -6.73 1.99
N GLN A 192 12.41 -7.73 1.69
CA GLN A 192 12.65 -8.64 0.55
C GLN A 192 12.18 -8.06 -0.79
N MET A 193 11.33 -7.02 -0.77
CA MET A 193 10.73 -6.42 -1.97
C MET A 193 11.27 -5.02 -2.25
N THR A 194 11.77 -4.35 -1.21
CA THR A 194 12.36 -3.01 -1.25
C THR A 194 13.86 -3.11 -1.47
#